data_176513fc42bca2975d10347a2439216d
#
_entry.id   176513fc42bca2975d10347a2439216d
#
_cell.length_a   1.000
_cell.length_b   1.000
_cell.length_c   1.000
_cell.angle_alpha   90.00
_cell.angle_beta   90.00
_cell.angle_gamma   90.00
#
_symmetry.space_group_name_H-M   'P 1'
#
loop_
_entity.id
_entity.type
_entity.pdbx_description
1 polymer ?
#
loop_
_entity_poly.entity_id
_entity_poly.type
_entity_poly.pdbx_seq_one_letter_code
_entity_poly.pdbx_strand_id
1 'polypeptide(L)'
;MRVALDVSILHAPRTGIGEYALQLGRALQKSPELELALFDGLRWRDDFPAAPQPGYGKLSQAVKAILPNAYRVRRQLMQRRFDSGAKRLRPQVYHQPSLWPLRFDGPTVMTLHDLTHVHYPETQPSDRLRAIEHYLPTALQQASRILVDSQFIADEVTHHYGVPQSKLQIAPLGVAPRFHPRSEEQLRIRLAAHQLQMHSYYLCLGTLEPRKNLDLVIAAYLALPDRIRHRMPLLIIGARGWRQEQLKKIPHRAQAHGQIRLLGYEDENCVAELLAGAHALLFPSRYEGFGLPVLEAMASGTPVIASDCGAIPEVAEKAALYMDPDDIDGCRSQMLALLNDDSLQATLREQGQQRARQFSWERCAQITVDTYRTAGHF
;
A
#
# COMPACT_ATOMS: atom_id res chain seq x y z
N MET A 1 4.20 23.20 16.92
CA MET A 1 3.23 23.47 15.80
C MET A 1 2.05 22.53 15.95
N ARG A 2 0.80 23.05 15.89
CA ARG A 2 -0.40 22.19 15.94
C ARG A 2 -0.85 21.83 14.52
N VAL A 3 -0.99 20.52 14.27
CA VAL A 3 -1.36 19.98 12.95
C VAL A 3 -2.67 19.19 13.05
N ALA A 4 -3.63 19.52 12.20
CA ALA A 4 -4.82 18.71 11.99
C ALA A 4 -4.49 17.58 11.02
N LEU A 5 -4.46 16.33 11.47
CA LEU A 5 -4.26 15.15 10.61
C LEU A 5 -5.59 14.44 10.40
N ASP A 6 -6.00 14.28 9.12
CA ASP A 6 -7.18 13.49 8.78
C ASP A 6 -6.86 12.00 8.86
N VAL A 7 -7.56 11.31 9.74
CA VAL A 7 -7.42 9.85 9.95
C VAL A 7 -8.72 9.11 9.61
N SER A 8 -9.62 9.72 8.87
CA SER A 8 -10.91 9.15 8.50
C SER A 8 -10.81 7.86 7.68
N ILE A 9 -9.69 7.66 6.98
CA ILE A 9 -9.38 6.44 6.22
C ILE A 9 -9.25 5.20 7.13
N LEU A 10 -8.90 5.39 8.42
CA LEU A 10 -8.70 4.29 9.37
C LEU A 10 -10.00 3.59 9.79
N HIS A 11 -11.16 4.14 9.45
CA HIS A 11 -12.45 3.45 9.62
C HIS A 11 -12.73 2.37 8.56
N ALA A 12 -11.96 2.34 7.48
CA ALA A 12 -12.04 1.29 6.46
C ALA A 12 -11.07 0.13 6.82
N PRO A 13 -11.28 -1.07 6.25
CA PRO A 13 -10.29 -2.13 6.32
C PRO A 13 -8.92 -1.60 5.87
N ARG A 14 -7.87 -1.97 6.61
CA ARG A 14 -6.54 -1.43 6.34
C ARG A 14 -6.07 -1.80 4.94
N THR A 15 -5.75 -0.78 4.19
CA THR A 15 -5.12 -0.83 2.87
C THR A 15 -3.78 -0.09 2.96
N GLY A 16 -3.00 -0.03 1.88
CA GLY A 16 -1.74 0.72 1.86
C GLY A 16 -1.88 2.16 2.37
N ILE A 17 -2.93 2.90 1.95
CA ILE A 17 -3.18 4.28 2.41
C ILE A 17 -3.53 4.32 3.91
N GLY A 18 -4.29 3.34 4.40
CA GLY A 18 -4.61 3.24 5.83
C GLY A 18 -3.36 2.94 6.67
N GLU A 19 -2.49 2.07 6.20
CA GLU A 19 -1.20 1.79 6.86
C GLU A 19 -0.31 3.05 6.85
N TYR A 20 -0.19 3.75 5.74
CA TYR A 20 0.49 5.04 5.65
C TYR A 20 -0.01 6.03 6.71
N ALA A 21 -1.33 6.30 6.73
CA ALA A 21 -1.91 7.28 7.65
C ALA A 21 -1.65 6.92 9.12
N LEU A 22 -1.70 5.62 9.47
CA LEU A 22 -1.44 5.15 10.83
C LEU A 22 0.03 5.25 11.20
N GLN A 23 0.93 4.73 10.37
CA GLN A 23 2.36 4.68 10.68
C GLN A 23 3.00 6.07 10.65
N LEU A 24 2.69 6.88 9.62
CA LEU A 24 3.11 8.28 9.60
C LEU A 24 2.60 9.03 10.82
N GLY A 25 1.30 8.90 11.12
CA GLY A 25 0.71 9.59 12.27
C GLY A 25 1.37 9.19 13.59
N ARG A 26 1.67 7.90 13.80
CA ARG A 26 2.41 7.42 14.98
C ARG A 26 3.85 7.96 15.04
N ALA A 27 4.52 8.06 13.90
CA ALA A 27 5.86 8.65 13.84
C ALA A 27 5.82 10.17 14.13
N LEU A 28 4.82 10.88 13.59
CA LEU A 28 4.62 12.30 13.86
C LEU A 28 4.28 12.59 15.35
N GLN A 29 3.55 11.69 16.02
CA GLN A 29 3.28 11.83 17.47
C GLN A 29 4.54 11.80 18.35
N LYS A 30 5.61 11.17 17.86
CA LYS A 30 6.91 11.14 18.58
C LYS A 30 7.69 12.44 18.43
N SER A 31 7.30 13.32 17.52
CA SER A 31 8.00 14.60 17.29
C SER A 31 7.64 15.59 18.40
N PRO A 32 8.61 16.07 19.20
CA PRO A 32 8.35 16.96 20.34
C PRO A 32 7.85 18.35 19.92
N GLU A 33 8.03 18.71 18.67
CA GLU A 33 7.63 20.00 18.12
C GLU A 33 6.21 20.02 17.53
N LEU A 34 5.54 18.87 17.48
CA LEU A 34 4.20 18.72 16.94
C LEU A 34 3.18 18.41 18.04
N GLU A 35 2.04 19.06 17.90
CA GLU A 35 0.81 18.69 18.59
C GLU A 35 -0.19 18.21 17.52
N LEU A 36 -0.47 16.91 17.47
CA LEU A 36 -1.41 16.35 16.50
C LEU A 36 -2.84 16.42 17.04
N ALA A 37 -3.72 17.01 16.24
CA ALA A 37 -5.16 16.95 16.41
C ALA A 37 -5.72 16.00 15.33
N LEU A 38 -6.19 14.82 15.73
CA LEU A 38 -6.65 13.79 14.79
C LEU A 38 -8.13 13.99 14.47
N PHE A 39 -8.47 14.07 13.16
CA PHE A 39 -9.84 14.13 12.70
C PHE A 39 -10.24 12.82 12.04
N ASP A 40 -11.21 12.09 12.63
CA ASP A 40 -11.63 10.77 12.11
C ASP A 40 -12.79 10.83 11.11
N GLY A 41 -13.14 12.04 10.64
CA GLY A 41 -14.27 12.28 9.74
C GLY A 41 -15.60 12.53 10.45
N LEU A 42 -15.72 12.15 11.73
CA LEU A 42 -16.90 12.37 12.57
C LEU A 42 -16.59 13.26 13.77
N ARG A 43 -15.42 13.13 14.34
CA ARG A 43 -14.99 13.83 15.57
C ARG A 43 -13.49 14.01 15.61
N TRP A 44 -13.05 14.93 16.44
CA TRP A 44 -11.67 15.12 16.78
C TRP A 44 -11.26 14.19 17.92
N ARG A 45 -10.04 13.68 17.86
CA ARG A 45 -9.50 12.66 18.79
C ARG A 45 -8.07 12.98 19.17
N ASP A 46 -7.65 12.44 20.29
CA ASP A 46 -6.25 12.46 20.76
C ASP A 46 -5.53 11.15 20.42
N ASP A 47 -6.28 10.06 20.16
CA ASP A 47 -5.79 8.72 19.85
C ASP A 47 -6.29 8.22 18.47
N PHE A 48 -5.54 7.30 17.86
CA PHE A 48 -5.93 6.69 16.59
C PHE A 48 -7.13 5.76 16.76
N PRO A 49 -8.07 5.75 15.79
CA PRO A 49 -9.18 4.81 15.78
C PRO A 49 -8.67 3.35 15.83
N ALA A 50 -9.32 2.51 16.62
CA ALA A 50 -9.07 1.07 16.57
C ALA A 50 -9.36 0.50 15.17
N ALA A 51 -8.69 -0.60 14.83
CA ALA A 51 -8.97 -1.28 13.57
C ALA A 51 -10.46 -1.68 13.49
N PRO A 52 -11.13 -1.47 12.35
CA PRO A 52 -12.53 -1.85 12.20
C PRO A 52 -12.69 -3.35 12.35
N GLN A 53 -13.72 -3.78 13.09
CA GLN A 53 -14.02 -5.20 13.22
C GLN A 53 -14.53 -5.80 11.89
N PRO A 54 -14.26 -7.09 11.62
CA PRO A 54 -14.80 -7.79 10.45
C PRO A 54 -16.34 -7.70 10.44
N GLY A 55 -16.93 -7.16 9.38
CA GLY A 55 -18.39 -7.03 9.23
C GLY A 55 -18.90 -5.61 8.98
N TYR A 56 -18.13 -4.58 9.29
CA TYR A 56 -18.52 -3.16 9.08
C TYR A 56 -18.75 -2.80 7.59
N GLY A 57 -18.14 -3.54 6.65
CA GLY A 57 -18.23 -3.28 5.22
C GLY A 57 -19.62 -3.52 4.60
N LYS A 58 -20.39 -4.47 5.10
CA LYS A 58 -21.70 -4.83 4.53
C LYS A 58 -22.76 -3.76 4.79
N LEU A 59 -22.78 -3.18 5.98
CA LEU A 59 -23.72 -2.12 6.35
C LEU A 59 -23.44 -0.82 5.57
N SER A 60 -22.16 -0.47 5.37
CA SER A 60 -21.76 0.72 4.61
C SER A 60 -22.06 0.60 3.12
N GLN A 61 -21.99 -0.60 2.56
CA GLN A 61 -22.37 -0.86 1.16
C GLN A 61 -23.87 -0.75 0.93
N ALA A 62 -24.71 -1.25 1.85
CA ALA A 62 -26.14 -1.12 1.77
C ALA A 62 -26.62 0.34 1.83
N VAL A 63 -26.03 1.15 2.70
CA VAL A 63 -26.34 2.58 2.81
C VAL A 63 -25.92 3.36 1.56
N LYS A 64 -24.79 3.00 0.93
CA LYS A 64 -24.33 3.62 -0.32
C LYS A 64 -25.26 3.32 -1.51
N ALA A 65 -25.91 2.17 -1.52
CA ALA A 65 -26.79 1.76 -2.61
C ALA A 65 -28.15 2.48 -2.61
N ILE A 66 -28.57 3.06 -1.47
CA ILE A 66 -29.93 3.59 -1.28
C ILE A 66 -30.02 5.11 -1.47
N LEU A 67 -28.93 5.86 -1.32
CA LEU A 67 -28.98 7.34 -1.35
C LEU A 67 -28.17 7.91 -2.53
N PRO A 68 -28.81 8.35 -3.62
CA PRO A 68 -28.15 9.19 -4.62
C PRO A 68 -27.65 10.47 -3.93
N ASN A 69 -26.36 10.78 -4.04
CA ASN A 69 -25.65 11.87 -3.36
C ASN A 69 -25.18 11.61 -1.91
N ALA A 70 -25.23 10.37 -1.39
CA ALA A 70 -24.71 10.04 -0.04
C ALA A 70 -23.29 10.56 0.19
N TYR A 71 -22.47 10.59 -0.85
CA TYR A 71 -21.11 11.10 -0.81
C TYR A 71 -21.05 12.62 -0.52
N ARG A 72 -21.91 13.43 -1.17
CA ARG A 72 -21.96 14.89 -0.97
C ARG A 72 -22.49 15.24 0.43
N VAL A 73 -23.55 14.58 0.87
CA VAL A 73 -24.13 14.79 2.21
C VAL A 73 -23.12 14.43 3.30
N ARG A 74 -22.47 13.26 3.16
CA ARG A 74 -21.41 12.84 4.08
C ARG A 74 -20.27 13.87 4.13
N ARG A 75 -19.78 14.34 2.97
CA ARG A 75 -18.72 15.33 2.91
C ARG A 75 -19.12 16.66 3.56
N GLN A 76 -20.34 17.14 3.36
CA GLN A 76 -20.84 18.34 4.02
C GLN A 76 -20.92 18.20 5.54
N LEU A 77 -21.34 17.03 6.03
CA LEU A 77 -21.38 16.74 7.47
C LEU A 77 -19.97 16.69 8.05
N MET A 78 -19.04 16.01 7.36
CA MET A 78 -17.62 15.97 7.74
C MET A 78 -17.04 17.38 7.80
N GLN A 79 -17.31 18.22 6.77
CA GLN A 79 -16.84 19.60 6.71
C GLN A 79 -17.33 20.41 7.93
N ARG A 80 -18.64 20.38 8.22
CA ARG A 80 -19.19 21.10 9.37
C ARG A 80 -18.56 20.71 10.70
N ARG A 81 -18.29 19.40 10.90
CA ARG A 81 -17.65 18.88 12.09
C ARG A 81 -16.17 19.25 12.15
N PHE A 82 -15.49 19.21 11.02
CA PHE A 82 -14.13 19.67 10.87
C PHE A 82 -14.01 21.14 11.25
N ASP A 83 -14.84 22.03 10.64
CA ASP A 83 -14.82 23.48 10.85
C ASP A 83 -15.07 23.83 12.34
N SER A 84 -16.04 23.18 12.97
CA SER A 84 -16.34 23.41 14.39
C SER A 84 -15.15 23.11 15.30
N GLY A 85 -14.45 21.99 15.07
CA GLY A 85 -13.27 21.64 15.86
C GLY A 85 -12.05 22.45 15.48
N ALA A 86 -11.84 22.76 14.21
CA ALA A 86 -10.74 23.58 13.73
C ALA A 86 -10.78 25.01 14.34
N LYS A 87 -11.97 25.61 14.45
CA LYS A 87 -12.14 26.90 15.16
C LYS A 87 -11.70 26.87 16.61
N ARG A 88 -11.95 25.75 17.30
CA ARG A 88 -11.59 25.54 18.72
C ARG A 88 -10.11 25.22 18.88
N LEU A 89 -9.60 24.26 18.09
CA LEU A 89 -8.25 23.73 18.19
C LEU A 89 -7.21 24.64 17.54
N ARG A 90 -7.62 25.46 16.56
CA ARG A 90 -6.77 26.39 15.80
C ARG A 90 -5.50 25.72 15.25
N PRO A 91 -5.62 24.62 14.46
CA PRO A 91 -4.46 24.03 13.84
C PRO A 91 -3.80 25.03 12.88
N GLN A 92 -2.48 25.00 12.82
CA GLN A 92 -1.68 25.87 11.93
C GLN A 92 -1.54 25.25 10.54
N VAL A 93 -1.62 23.91 10.44
CA VAL A 93 -1.56 23.17 9.18
C VAL A 93 -2.63 22.08 9.20
N TYR A 94 -3.25 21.82 8.06
CA TYR A 94 -4.11 20.66 7.85
C TYR A 94 -3.45 19.68 6.88
N HIS A 95 -3.33 18.41 7.27
CA HIS A 95 -2.81 17.35 6.42
C HIS A 95 -3.89 16.30 6.12
N GLN A 96 -4.16 16.12 4.82
CA GLN A 96 -4.99 15.06 4.29
C GLN A 96 -4.11 13.98 3.64
N PRO A 97 -3.99 12.78 4.22
CA PRO A 97 -3.16 11.70 3.69
C PRO A 97 -3.85 10.95 2.52
N SER A 98 -4.62 11.65 1.70
CA SER A 98 -5.25 11.13 0.49
C SER A 98 -5.73 12.24 -0.45
N LEU A 99 -6.55 11.87 -1.48
CA LEU A 99 -6.87 12.71 -2.65
C LEU A 99 -7.76 13.93 -2.43
N TRP A 100 -8.49 14.04 -1.30
CA TRP A 100 -9.55 15.05 -1.18
C TRP A 100 -9.59 15.74 0.17
N PRO A 101 -8.72 16.73 0.38
CA PRO A 101 -8.76 17.53 1.59
C PRO A 101 -10.12 18.20 1.80
N LEU A 102 -10.52 18.36 3.05
CA LEU A 102 -11.60 19.27 3.41
C LEU A 102 -11.14 20.71 3.21
N ARG A 103 -12.09 21.65 3.18
CA ARG A 103 -11.74 23.07 3.14
C ARG A 103 -11.12 23.48 4.46
N PHE A 104 -10.04 24.22 4.39
CA PHE A 104 -9.34 24.79 5.53
C PHE A 104 -8.80 26.15 5.16
N ASP A 105 -8.96 27.15 6.04
CA ASP A 105 -8.54 28.55 5.79
C ASP A 105 -7.04 28.79 6.07
N GLY A 106 -6.27 27.74 6.22
CA GLY A 106 -4.83 27.77 6.45
C GLY A 106 -4.06 26.87 5.48
N PRO A 107 -2.75 26.73 5.70
CA PRO A 107 -1.89 25.87 4.93
C PRO A 107 -2.40 24.42 4.91
N THR A 108 -2.58 23.88 3.72
CA THR A 108 -3.05 22.51 3.51
C THR A 108 -1.96 21.67 2.84
N VAL A 109 -1.60 20.56 3.45
CA VAL A 109 -0.75 19.52 2.88
C VAL A 109 -1.63 18.34 2.50
N MET A 110 -1.41 17.75 1.34
CA MET A 110 -2.07 16.51 0.94
C MET A 110 -1.04 15.50 0.48
N THR A 111 -1.37 14.21 0.59
CA THR A 111 -0.53 13.15 0.04
C THR A 111 -1.22 12.51 -1.15
N LEU A 112 -0.49 12.35 -2.25
CA LEU A 112 -0.93 11.70 -3.47
C LEU A 112 -0.06 10.47 -3.72
N HIS A 113 -0.63 9.29 -3.47
CA HIS A 113 0.09 8.02 -3.48
C HIS A 113 0.24 7.42 -4.88
N ASP A 114 -0.78 7.54 -5.72
CA ASP A 114 -0.78 7.03 -7.08
C ASP A 114 -1.80 7.75 -7.98
N LEU A 115 -1.71 7.51 -9.26
CA LEU A 115 -2.66 7.95 -10.27
C LEU A 115 -3.43 6.77 -10.89
N THR A 116 -3.77 5.75 -10.08
CA THR A 116 -4.53 4.59 -10.53
C THR A 116 -5.83 4.98 -11.23
N HIS A 117 -6.46 6.08 -10.83
CA HIS A 117 -7.67 6.60 -11.47
C HIS A 117 -7.44 7.14 -12.90
N VAL A 118 -6.21 7.47 -13.26
CA VAL A 118 -5.81 7.88 -14.62
C VAL A 118 -5.49 6.65 -15.47
N HIS A 119 -4.63 5.75 -14.96
CA HIS A 119 -4.09 4.63 -15.73
C HIS A 119 -5.02 3.41 -15.77
N TYR A 120 -5.82 3.19 -14.72
CA TYR A 120 -6.71 2.03 -14.55
C TYR A 120 -8.10 2.46 -14.07
N PRO A 121 -8.78 3.40 -14.78
CA PRO A 121 -10.08 3.91 -14.36
C PRO A 121 -11.13 2.80 -14.23
N GLU A 122 -11.04 1.75 -15.05
CA GLU A 122 -11.96 0.61 -15.02
C GLU A 122 -11.87 -0.22 -13.73
N THR A 123 -10.80 -0.06 -12.96
CA THR A 123 -10.62 -0.72 -11.65
C THR A 123 -11.25 0.07 -10.51
N GLN A 124 -11.76 1.27 -10.78
CA GLN A 124 -12.36 2.14 -9.78
C GLN A 124 -13.89 2.19 -9.91
N PRO A 125 -14.63 2.31 -8.79
CA PRO A 125 -16.05 2.58 -8.85
C PRO A 125 -16.33 3.91 -9.57
N SER A 126 -17.36 3.94 -10.43
CA SER A 126 -17.69 5.12 -11.25
C SER A 126 -18.05 6.36 -10.43
N ASP A 127 -18.66 6.18 -9.26
CA ASP A 127 -18.95 7.27 -8.32
C ASP A 127 -17.65 7.86 -7.71
N ARG A 128 -16.66 7.01 -7.45
CA ARG A 128 -15.34 7.45 -6.99
C ARG A 128 -14.60 8.22 -8.09
N LEU A 129 -14.60 7.73 -9.34
CA LEU A 129 -13.98 8.44 -10.47
C LEU A 129 -14.57 9.84 -10.64
N ARG A 130 -15.92 9.95 -10.69
CA ARG A 130 -16.59 11.26 -10.77
C ARG A 130 -16.22 12.18 -9.61
N ALA A 131 -16.02 11.63 -8.41
CA ALA A 131 -15.60 12.41 -7.26
C ALA A 131 -14.15 12.88 -7.39
N ILE A 132 -13.24 12.03 -7.90
CA ILE A 132 -11.85 12.39 -8.17
C ILE A 132 -11.79 13.52 -9.21
N GLU A 133 -12.44 13.33 -10.35
CA GLU A 133 -12.50 14.32 -11.44
C GLU A 133 -13.03 15.68 -10.95
N HIS A 134 -14.01 15.66 -10.05
CA HIS A 134 -14.62 16.89 -9.53
C HIS A 134 -13.75 17.61 -8.49
N TYR A 135 -13.11 16.86 -7.56
CA TYR A 135 -12.46 17.47 -6.40
C TYR A 135 -10.94 17.59 -6.54
N LEU A 136 -10.28 16.66 -7.23
CA LEU A 136 -8.82 16.59 -7.25
C LEU A 136 -8.15 17.83 -7.91
N PRO A 137 -8.62 18.36 -9.06
CA PRO A 137 -8.00 19.55 -9.66
C PRO A 137 -7.98 20.74 -8.71
N THR A 138 -9.10 21.02 -8.05
CA THR A 138 -9.19 22.09 -7.05
C THR A 138 -8.32 21.82 -5.84
N ALA A 139 -8.29 20.58 -5.36
CA ALA A 139 -7.44 20.17 -4.24
C ALA A 139 -5.95 20.38 -4.53
N LEU A 140 -5.50 20.00 -5.73
CA LEU A 140 -4.13 20.20 -6.17
C LEU A 140 -3.76 21.69 -6.27
N GLN A 141 -4.67 22.55 -6.73
CA GLN A 141 -4.46 23.99 -6.77
C GLN A 141 -4.37 24.59 -5.36
N GLN A 142 -5.28 24.23 -4.46
CA GLN A 142 -5.41 24.82 -3.12
C GLN A 142 -4.37 24.29 -2.12
N ALA A 143 -3.86 23.07 -2.31
CA ALA A 143 -2.81 22.55 -1.44
C ALA A 143 -1.58 23.44 -1.44
N SER A 144 -1.06 23.79 -0.27
CA SER A 144 0.20 24.56 -0.12
C SER A 144 1.40 23.72 -0.52
N ARG A 145 1.38 22.42 -0.17
CA ARG A 145 2.38 21.41 -0.54
C ARG A 145 1.69 20.07 -0.79
N ILE A 146 2.29 19.25 -1.63
CA ILE A 146 1.81 17.90 -1.95
C ILE A 146 2.95 16.93 -1.68
N LEU A 147 2.70 15.98 -0.79
CA LEU A 147 3.59 14.85 -0.55
C LEU A 147 3.32 13.78 -1.59
N VAL A 148 4.36 13.16 -2.10
CA VAL A 148 4.33 12.01 -3.00
C VAL A 148 5.32 10.96 -2.52
N ASP A 149 5.04 9.67 -2.81
CA ASP A 149 5.79 8.58 -2.23
C ASP A 149 7.11 8.29 -2.99
N SER A 150 7.22 8.73 -4.24
CA SER A 150 8.33 8.42 -5.15
C SER A 150 8.56 9.54 -6.17
N GLN A 151 9.74 9.55 -6.80
CA GLN A 151 10.02 10.43 -7.93
C GLN A 151 9.10 10.09 -9.11
N PHE A 152 8.83 8.81 -9.34
CA PHE A 152 7.90 8.37 -10.37
C PHE A 152 6.53 9.08 -10.24
N ILE A 153 5.95 9.13 -9.04
CA ILE A 153 4.66 9.82 -8.83
C ILE A 153 4.81 11.35 -8.94
N ALA A 154 5.94 11.93 -8.51
CA ALA A 154 6.18 13.36 -8.69
C ALA A 154 6.14 13.75 -10.17
N ASP A 155 6.78 12.96 -11.03
CA ASP A 155 6.83 13.18 -12.47
C ASP A 155 5.44 13.00 -13.11
N GLU A 156 4.69 11.97 -12.72
CA GLU A 156 3.31 11.77 -13.18
C GLU A 156 2.36 12.90 -12.78
N VAL A 157 2.44 13.38 -11.54
CA VAL A 157 1.61 14.50 -11.06
C VAL A 157 1.92 15.76 -11.82
N THR A 158 3.21 16.02 -12.10
CA THR A 158 3.63 17.15 -12.94
C THR A 158 3.10 17.00 -14.37
N HIS A 159 3.24 15.80 -14.96
CA HIS A 159 2.83 15.52 -16.32
C HIS A 159 1.30 15.63 -16.54
N HIS A 160 0.52 14.95 -15.69
CA HIS A 160 -0.93 14.85 -15.86
C HIS A 160 -1.71 16.06 -15.36
N TYR A 161 -1.22 16.75 -14.33
CA TYR A 161 -1.95 17.85 -13.67
C TYR A 161 -1.24 19.21 -13.76
N GLY A 162 -0.06 19.29 -14.37
CA GLY A 162 0.70 20.53 -14.48
C GLY A 162 1.14 21.10 -13.13
N VAL A 163 1.21 20.28 -12.08
CA VAL A 163 1.67 20.73 -10.76
C VAL A 163 3.17 21.01 -10.81
N PRO A 164 3.64 22.20 -10.43
CA PRO A 164 5.05 22.51 -10.47
C PRO A 164 5.82 21.67 -9.43
N GLN A 165 7.01 21.22 -9.78
CA GLN A 165 7.86 20.41 -8.88
C GLN A 165 8.15 21.11 -7.55
N SER A 166 8.24 22.44 -7.54
CA SER A 166 8.41 23.24 -6.31
C SER A 166 7.29 23.06 -5.28
N LYS A 167 6.12 22.57 -5.70
CA LYS A 167 4.97 22.28 -4.85
C LYS A 167 4.97 20.84 -4.35
N LEU A 168 5.73 19.95 -4.98
CA LEU A 168 5.85 18.55 -4.65
C LEU A 168 6.99 18.32 -3.66
N GLN A 169 6.80 17.37 -2.74
CA GLN A 169 7.84 16.91 -1.84
C GLN A 169 7.79 15.38 -1.80
N ILE A 170 8.90 14.76 -2.17
CA ILE A 170 9.02 13.29 -2.10
C ILE A 170 9.27 12.90 -0.64
N ALA A 171 8.39 12.04 -0.12
CA ALA A 171 8.46 11.49 1.22
C ALA A 171 8.30 9.96 1.14
N PRO A 172 9.38 9.22 0.87
CA PRO A 172 9.33 7.78 0.75
C PRO A 172 8.75 7.12 2.00
N LEU A 173 7.95 6.09 1.79
CA LEU A 173 7.29 5.37 2.87
C LEU A 173 8.30 4.58 3.71
N GLY A 174 7.94 4.26 4.94
CA GLY A 174 8.72 3.41 5.83
C GLY A 174 8.18 1.97 5.86
N VAL A 175 8.95 1.08 6.47
CA VAL A 175 8.54 -0.27 6.79
C VAL A 175 8.10 -0.38 8.26
N ALA A 176 7.02 -1.11 8.52
CA ALA A 176 6.54 -1.32 9.88
C ALA A 176 7.45 -2.31 10.63
N PRO A 177 7.70 -2.15 11.96
CA PRO A 177 8.65 -2.98 12.72
C PRO A 177 8.34 -4.48 12.72
N ARG A 178 7.10 -4.88 12.42
CA ARG A 178 6.70 -6.29 12.31
C ARG A 178 7.35 -7.03 11.14
N PHE A 179 7.81 -6.30 10.11
CA PHE A 179 8.52 -6.87 8.96
C PHE A 179 10.02 -6.92 9.26
N HIS A 180 10.50 -8.07 9.63
CA HIS A 180 11.91 -8.35 9.92
C HIS A 180 12.20 -9.84 9.70
N PRO A 181 13.45 -10.23 9.50
CA PRO A 181 13.83 -11.65 9.40
C PRO A 181 13.44 -12.43 10.65
N ARG A 182 12.98 -13.65 10.46
CA ARG A 182 12.60 -14.58 11.55
C ARG A 182 13.27 -15.93 11.36
N SER A 183 13.56 -16.59 12.47
CA SER A 183 14.05 -17.97 12.45
C SER A 183 12.88 -18.96 12.21
N GLU A 184 13.22 -20.17 11.79
CA GLU A 184 12.24 -21.26 11.61
C GLU A 184 11.46 -21.54 12.90
N GLU A 185 12.13 -21.49 14.05
CA GLU A 185 11.48 -21.70 15.36
C GLU A 185 10.41 -20.63 15.64
N GLN A 186 10.69 -19.36 15.32
CA GLN A 186 9.73 -18.27 15.48
C GLN A 186 8.51 -18.41 14.57
N LEU A 187 8.70 -19.02 13.38
CA LEU A 187 7.64 -19.24 12.40
C LEU A 187 6.92 -20.56 12.53
N ARG A 188 7.43 -21.49 13.37
CA ARG A 188 6.98 -22.88 13.46
C ARG A 188 5.45 -23.03 13.58
N ILE A 189 4.83 -22.28 14.47
CA ILE A 189 3.38 -22.36 14.69
C ILE A 189 2.60 -21.88 13.46
N ARG A 190 3.02 -20.75 12.86
CA ARG A 190 2.39 -20.18 11.68
C ARG A 190 2.51 -21.09 10.47
N LEU A 191 3.72 -21.58 10.21
CA LEU A 191 3.98 -22.46 9.07
C LEU A 191 3.23 -23.78 9.21
N ALA A 192 3.20 -24.37 10.42
CA ALA A 192 2.44 -25.59 10.68
C ALA A 192 0.93 -25.39 10.46
N ALA A 193 0.35 -24.28 10.91
CA ALA A 193 -1.06 -23.97 10.70
C ALA A 193 -1.46 -23.90 9.22
N HIS A 194 -0.51 -23.50 8.36
CA HIS A 194 -0.70 -23.45 6.91
C HIS A 194 -0.12 -24.66 6.17
N GLN A 195 0.39 -25.68 6.88
CA GLN A 195 1.06 -26.85 6.29
C GLN A 195 2.18 -26.43 5.32
N LEU A 196 3.05 -25.55 5.79
CA LEU A 196 4.18 -24.97 5.06
C LEU A 196 5.49 -25.31 5.78
N GLN A 197 6.59 -25.23 5.02
CA GLN A 197 7.95 -25.23 5.54
C GLN A 197 8.63 -23.92 5.18
N MET A 198 9.60 -23.50 5.96
CA MET A 198 10.36 -22.28 5.70
C MET A 198 11.03 -22.35 4.32
N HIS A 199 10.93 -21.27 3.57
CA HIS A 199 11.46 -21.13 2.19
C HIS A 199 10.96 -22.16 1.17
N SER A 200 9.77 -22.76 1.40
CA SER A 200 9.20 -23.76 0.52
C SER A 200 7.92 -23.32 -0.18
N TYR A 201 7.72 -22.01 -0.37
CA TYR A 201 6.54 -21.48 -1.06
C TYR A 201 6.81 -20.09 -1.66
N TYR A 202 6.12 -19.79 -2.74
CA TYR A 202 6.02 -18.45 -3.31
C TYR A 202 4.84 -17.72 -2.71
N LEU A 203 4.94 -16.39 -2.62
CA LEU A 203 3.91 -15.55 -2.05
C LEU A 203 3.56 -14.39 -2.98
N CYS A 204 2.26 -14.15 -3.21
CA CYS A 204 1.72 -12.92 -3.80
C CYS A 204 0.91 -12.16 -2.76
N LEU A 205 1.12 -10.86 -2.66
CA LEU A 205 0.41 -9.97 -1.73
C LEU A 205 -0.30 -8.84 -2.47
N GLY A 206 -1.53 -8.54 -2.06
CA GLY A 206 -2.25 -7.35 -2.50
C GLY A 206 -3.71 -7.60 -2.80
N THR A 207 -4.47 -6.51 -2.95
CA THR A 207 -5.87 -6.58 -3.39
C THR A 207 -5.97 -7.28 -4.72
N LEU A 208 -6.93 -8.20 -4.86
CA LEU A 208 -7.13 -8.98 -6.08
C LEU A 208 -7.80 -8.10 -7.14
N GLU A 209 -7.01 -7.36 -7.90
CA GLU A 209 -7.45 -6.44 -8.95
C GLU A 209 -6.57 -6.55 -10.20
N PRO A 210 -7.06 -6.18 -11.41
CA PRO A 210 -6.37 -6.39 -12.68
C PRO A 210 -4.96 -5.81 -12.74
N ARG A 211 -4.72 -4.61 -12.21
CA ARG A 211 -3.39 -3.98 -12.23
C ARG A 211 -2.33 -4.75 -11.45
N LYS A 212 -2.72 -5.61 -10.50
CA LYS A 212 -1.80 -6.50 -9.75
C LYS A 212 -1.33 -7.70 -10.58
N ASN A 213 -1.92 -7.91 -11.75
CA ASN A 213 -1.44 -8.82 -12.79
C ASN A 213 -1.18 -10.27 -12.33
N LEU A 214 -2.03 -10.77 -11.43
CA LEU A 214 -1.90 -12.14 -10.92
C LEU A 214 -1.96 -13.20 -12.02
N ASP A 215 -2.59 -12.90 -13.16
CA ASP A 215 -2.67 -13.78 -14.32
C ASP A 215 -1.29 -14.19 -14.81
N LEU A 216 -0.32 -13.25 -14.84
CA LEU A 216 1.05 -13.52 -15.24
C LEU A 216 1.69 -14.57 -14.32
N VAL A 217 1.64 -14.34 -13.00
CA VAL A 217 2.27 -15.25 -12.02
C VAL A 217 1.58 -16.60 -12.02
N ILE A 218 0.26 -16.65 -12.11
CA ILE A 218 -0.49 -17.91 -12.18
C ILE A 218 -0.06 -18.70 -13.41
N ALA A 219 0.04 -18.07 -14.59
CA ALA A 219 0.46 -18.70 -15.83
C ALA A 219 1.92 -19.21 -15.75
N ALA A 220 2.84 -18.35 -15.29
CA ALA A 220 4.25 -18.70 -15.09
C ALA A 220 4.43 -19.84 -14.09
N TYR A 221 3.70 -19.82 -12.98
CA TYR A 221 3.72 -20.88 -11.98
C TYR A 221 3.17 -22.20 -12.54
N LEU A 222 2.07 -22.18 -13.27
CA LEU A 222 1.50 -23.38 -13.90
C LEU A 222 2.42 -23.98 -14.97
N ALA A 223 3.28 -23.18 -15.58
CA ALA A 223 4.31 -23.64 -16.52
C ALA A 223 5.54 -24.26 -15.83
N LEU A 224 5.66 -24.19 -14.50
CA LEU A 224 6.71 -24.92 -13.78
C LEU A 224 6.47 -26.42 -13.83
N PRO A 225 7.53 -27.26 -13.78
CA PRO A 225 7.41 -28.70 -13.65
C PRO A 225 6.53 -29.11 -12.47
N ASP A 226 5.67 -30.12 -12.66
CA ASP A 226 4.71 -30.55 -11.65
C ASP A 226 5.35 -30.92 -10.30
N ARG A 227 6.55 -31.55 -10.34
CA ARG A 227 7.36 -31.86 -9.14
C ARG A 227 7.73 -30.62 -8.32
N ILE A 228 7.96 -29.48 -8.99
CA ILE A 228 8.28 -28.23 -8.32
C ILE A 228 7.01 -27.67 -7.68
N ARG A 229 5.89 -27.63 -8.39
CA ARG A 229 4.63 -27.10 -7.88
C ARG A 229 4.12 -27.83 -6.64
N HIS A 230 4.37 -29.14 -6.53
CA HIS A 230 4.02 -29.93 -5.34
C HIS A 230 4.87 -29.56 -4.11
N ARG A 231 6.12 -29.17 -4.32
CA ARG A 231 7.05 -28.82 -3.24
C ARG A 231 7.05 -27.32 -2.89
N MET A 232 6.64 -26.49 -3.83
CA MET A 232 6.71 -25.03 -3.77
C MET A 232 5.34 -24.43 -4.12
N PRO A 233 4.32 -24.55 -3.24
CA PRO A 233 3.02 -23.96 -3.52
C PRO A 233 3.07 -22.44 -3.68
N LEU A 234 2.15 -21.90 -4.48
CA LEU A 234 1.92 -20.47 -4.63
C LEU A 234 0.79 -20.05 -3.68
N LEU A 235 1.11 -19.20 -2.72
CA LEU A 235 0.15 -18.55 -1.83
C LEU A 235 -0.25 -17.19 -2.37
N ILE A 236 -1.54 -16.90 -2.37
CA ILE A 236 -2.09 -15.62 -2.76
C ILE A 236 -2.88 -15.07 -1.58
N ILE A 237 -2.41 -13.94 -1.02
CA ILE A 237 -3.00 -13.25 0.12
C ILE A 237 -3.51 -11.88 -0.34
N GLY A 238 -4.78 -11.61 -0.06
CA GLY A 238 -5.36 -10.30 -0.33
C GLY A 238 -6.86 -10.28 -0.22
N ALA A 239 -7.38 -9.10 0.08
CA ALA A 239 -8.81 -8.89 0.07
C ALA A 239 -9.37 -9.05 -1.36
N ARG A 240 -10.61 -9.53 -1.43
CA ARG A 240 -11.35 -9.55 -2.70
C ARG A 240 -11.53 -8.12 -3.21
N GLY A 241 -10.89 -7.82 -4.34
CA GLY A 241 -11.01 -6.56 -5.06
C GLY A 241 -12.15 -6.56 -6.08
N TRP A 242 -12.11 -5.59 -6.98
CA TRP A 242 -13.03 -5.46 -8.10
C TRP A 242 -12.59 -6.38 -9.24
N ARG A 243 -13.54 -7.12 -9.89
CA ARG A 243 -13.27 -8.00 -11.04
C ARG A 243 -12.30 -9.16 -10.75
N GLN A 244 -12.83 -10.21 -10.10
CA GLN A 244 -12.08 -11.43 -9.74
C GLN A 244 -12.00 -12.46 -10.90
N GLU A 245 -12.14 -12.04 -12.13
CA GLU A 245 -12.10 -12.96 -13.27
C GLU A 245 -10.77 -13.72 -13.38
N GLN A 246 -9.69 -13.12 -12.90
CA GLN A 246 -8.37 -13.71 -12.82
C GLN A 246 -8.36 -15.02 -12.01
N LEU A 247 -9.11 -15.08 -10.91
CA LEU A 247 -9.17 -16.29 -10.07
C LEU A 247 -9.88 -17.46 -10.76
N LYS A 248 -10.77 -17.18 -11.73
CA LYS A 248 -11.44 -18.20 -12.52
C LYS A 248 -10.50 -18.96 -13.44
N LYS A 249 -9.33 -18.39 -13.74
CA LYS A 249 -8.29 -19.02 -14.56
C LYS A 249 -7.46 -20.06 -13.80
N ILE A 250 -7.58 -20.12 -12.47
CA ILE A 250 -6.85 -21.12 -11.68
C ILE A 250 -7.50 -22.48 -11.90
N PRO A 251 -6.77 -23.49 -12.43
CA PRO A 251 -7.33 -24.81 -12.64
C PRO A 251 -7.78 -25.43 -11.32
N HIS A 252 -8.98 -26.01 -11.32
CA HIS A 252 -9.54 -26.68 -10.14
C HIS A 252 -8.57 -27.74 -9.56
N ARG A 253 -7.87 -28.48 -10.44
CA ARG A 253 -6.86 -29.46 -10.05
C ARG A 253 -5.70 -28.83 -9.25
N ALA A 254 -5.21 -27.66 -9.66
CA ALA A 254 -4.11 -26.97 -8.98
C ALA A 254 -4.52 -26.49 -7.57
N GLN A 255 -5.78 -26.08 -7.39
CA GLN A 255 -6.33 -25.74 -6.08
C GLN A 255 -6.57 -27.00 -5.23
N ALA A 256 -7.19 -28.05 -5.80
CA ALA A 256 -7.48 -29.29 -5.08
C ALA A 256 -6.21 -29.99 -4.56
N HIS A 257 -5.10 -29.88 -5.30
CA HIS A 257 -3.81 -30.45 -4.88
C HIS A 257 -2.97 -29.46 -4.02
N GLY A 258 -3.53 -28.31 -3.62
CA GLY A 258 -2.84 -27.33 -2.77
C GLY A 258 -1.64 -26.65 -3.43
N GLN A 259 -1.49 -26.76 -4.76
CA GLN A 259 -0.42 -26.09 -5.51
C GLN A 259 -0.62 -24.58 -5.56
N ILE A 260 -1.87 -24.11 -5.69
CA ILE A 260 -2.23 -22.70 -5.58
C ILE A 260 -3.24 -22.56 -4.44
N ARG A 261 -2.92 -21.73 -3.45
CA ARG A 261 -3.73 -21.53 -2.24
C ARG A 261 -4.16 -20.07 -2.14
N LEU A 262 -5.48 -19.84 -2.12
CA LEU A 262 -6.06 -18.51 -1.91
C LEU A 262 -6.40 -18.38 -0.42
N LEU A 263 -5.63 -17.61 0.33
CA LEU A 263 -5.83 -17.45 1.77
C LEU A 263 -6.85 -16.34 2.10
N GLY A 264 -7.15 -15.47 1.13
CA GLY A 264 -8.05 -14.33 1.38
C GLY A 264 -7.36 -13.20 2.13
N TYR A 265 -8.13 -12.48 2.95
CA TYR A 265 -7.59 -11.43 3.82
C TYR A 265 -7.02 -12.07 5.09
N GLU A 266 -5.78 -11.77 5.36
CA GLU A 266 -5.08 -12.18 6.58
C GLU A 266 -4.71 -10.94 7.42
N ASP A 267 -4.55 -11.13 8.72
CA ASP A 267 -4.07 -10.05 9.59
C ASP A 267 -2.59 -9.71 9.32
N GLU A 268 -2.19 -8.51 9.71
CA GLU A 268 -0.88 -7.97 9.40
C GLU A 268 0.29 -8.78 10.00
N ASN A 269 0.10 -9.45 11.15
CA ASN A 269 1.13 -10.29 11.74
C ASN A 269 1.25 -11.60 10.98
N CYS A 270 0.11 -12.19 10.57
CA CYS A 270 0.08 -13.36 9.71
C CYS A 270 0.82 -13.08 8.39
N VAL A 271 0.52 -11.95 7.75
CA VAL A 271 1.21 -11.53 6.51
C VAL A 271 2.71 -11.38 6.74
N ALA A 272 3.14 -10.73 7.82
CA ALA A 272 4.56 -10.52 8.11
C ALA A 272 5.30 -11.84 8.38
N GLU A 273 4.66 -12.80 9.09
CA GLU A 273 5.22 -14.11 9.35
C GLU A 273 5.30 -14.97 8.08
N LEU A 274 4.25 -15.00 7.27
CA LEU A 274 4.25 -15.72 6.00
C LEU A 274 5.23 -15.09 4.99
N LEU A 275 5.40 -13.77 5.02
CA LEU A 275 6.37 -13.10 4.18
C LEU A 275 7.79 -13.49 4.58
N ALA A 276 8.13 -13.45 5.88
CA ALA A 276 9.46 -13.81 6.38
C ALA A 276 9.85 -15.29 6.11
N GLY A 277 8.86 -16.19 6.02
CA GLY A 277 9.07 -17.59 5.72
C GLY A 277 9.04 -17.95 4.23
N ALA A 278 8.69 -17.01 3.35
CA ALA A 278 8.56 -17.29 1.92
C ALA A 278 9.92 -17.50 1.23
N HIS A 279 9.91 -18.29 0.17
CA HIS A 279 11.05 -18.43 -0.73
C HIS A 279 11.26 -17.12 -1.53
N ALA A 280 10.18 -16.58 -2.07
CA ALA A 280 10.17 -15.28 -2.72
C ALA A 280 8.77 -14.62 -2.68
N LEU A 281 8.77 -13.30 -2.67
CA LEU A 281 7.60 -12.50 -3.05
C LEU A 281 7.56 -12.40 -4.58
N LEU A 282 6.40 -12.71 -5.18
CA LEU A 282 6.11 -12.46 -6.60
C LEU A 282 5.19 -11.25 -6.68
N PHE A 283 5.68 -10.16 -7.29
CA PHE A 283 4.99 -8.88 -7.34
C PHE A 283 4.87 -8.34 -8.77
N PRO A 284 3.96 -8.88 -9.59
CA PRO A 284 3.87 -8.64 -11.03
C PRO A 284 3.09 -7.37 -11.40
N SER A 285 2.92 -6.43 -10.49
CA SER A 285 2.05 -5.27 -10.66
C SER A 285 2.45 -4.43 -11.87
N ARG A 286 1.46 -4.04 -12.68
CA ARG A 286 1.64 -3.18 -13.86
C ARG A 286 1.83 -1.70 -13.50
N TYR A 287 1.41 -1.33 -12.31
CA TYR A 287 1.46 0.05 -11.85
C TYR A 287 1.44 0.12 -10.32
N GLU A 288 2.42 0.82 -9.73
CA GLU A 288 2.52 1.10 -8.29
C GLU A 288 3.10 2.48 -8.06
N GLY A 289 2.53 3.20 -7.10
CA GLY A 289 3.07 4.49 -6.70
C GLY A 289 4.28 4.38 -5.76
N PHE A 290 4.46 3.21 -5.10
CA PHE A 290 5.62 2.93 -4.25
C PHE A 290 5.98 1.43 -4.23
N GLY A 291 5.06 0.55 -3.81
CA GLY A 291 5.32 -0.88 -3.70
C GLY A 291 5.67 -1.33 -2.28
N LEU A 292 4.85 -0.93 -1.29
CA LEU A 292 5.04 -1.36 0.12
C LEU A 292 5.31 -2.86 0.27
N PRO A 293 4.60 -3.80 -0.40
CA PRO A 293 4.89 -5.22 -0.26
C PRO A 293 6.31 -5.62 -0.67
N VAL A 294 6.90 -4.93 -1.64
CA VAL A 294 8.30 -5.12 -2.06
C VAL A 294 9.24 -4.72 -0.92
N LEU A 295 9.03 -3.54 -0.34
CA LEU A 295 9.81 -3.05 0.79
C LEU A 295 9.65 -3.96 2.03
N GLU A 296 8.43 -4.42 2.31
CA GLU A 296 8.11 -5.33 3.42
C GLU A 296 8.81 -6.70 3.25
N ALA A 297 8.85 -7.23 2.02
CA ALA A 297 9.58 -8.46 1.71
C ALA A 297 11.09 -8.30 1.92
N MET A 298 11.68 -7.24 1.39
CA MET A 298 13.09 -6.92 1.57
C MET A 298 13.45 -6.79 3.05
N ALA A 299 12.64 -6.09 3.84
CA ALA A 299 12.83 -5.94 5.28
C ALA A 299 12.73 -7.29 6.03
N SER A 300 11.87 -8.19 5.56
CA SER A 300 11.70 -9.54 6.12
C SER A 300 12.80 -10.52 5.70
N GLY A 301 13.75 -10.11 4.86
CA GLY A 301 14.80 -10.95 4.31
C GLY A 301 14.26 -11.92 3.24
N THR A 302 13.19 -11.59 2.56
CA THR A 302 12.59 -12.41 1.50
C THR A 302 12.97 -11.87 0.13
N PRO A 303 13.57 -12.70 -0.74
CA PRO A 303 13.87 -12.33 -2.11
C PRO A 303 12.61 -11.84 -2.85
N VAL A 304 12.79 -10.91 -3.77
CA VAL A 304 11.70 -10.32 -4.53
C VAL A 304 11.89 -10.59 -6.02
N ILE A 305 10.83 -11.05 -6.67
CA ILE A 305 10.69 -11.07 -8.13
C ILE A 305 9.53 -10.12 -8.46
N ALA A 306 9.82 -9.01 -9.12
CA ALA A 306 8.84 -7.96 -9.36
C ALA A 306 8.85 -7.47 -10.81
N SER A 307 7.76 -6.84 -11.25
CA SER A 307 7.78 -6.12 -12.51
C SER A 307 8.68 -4.88 -12.43
N ASP A 308 9.22 -4.47 -13.55
CA ASP A 308 10.03 -3.24 -13.70
C ASP A 308 9.17 -1.99 -13.94
N CYS A 309 7.97 -1.95 -13.35
CA CYS A 309 6.96 -0.94 -13.61
C CYS A 309 6.75 0.02 -12.42
N GLY A 310 6.32 1.25 -12.76
CA GLY A 310 5.97 2.25 -11.76
C GLY A 310 7.17 2.63 -10.88
N ALA A 311 6.93 2.81 -9.59
CA ALA A 311 7.96 3.13 -8.62
C ALA A 311 8.74 1.89 -8.10
N ILE A 312 8.43 0.67 -8.55
CA ILE A 312 9.08 -0.55 -8.04
C ILE A 312 10.61 -0.51 -8.25
N PRO A 313 11.14 -0.13 -9.44
CA PRO A 313 12.59 -0.01 -9.63
C PRO A 313 13.25 1.05 -8.74
N GLU A 314 12.53 2.15 -8.45
CA GLU A 314 13.03 3.20 -7.54
C GLU A 314 13.12 2.67 -6.10
N VAL A 315 12.19 1.83 -5.67
CA VAL A 315 12.17 1.28 -4.31
C VAL A 315 13.16 0.13 -4.14
N ALA A 316 13.20 -0.82 -5.06
CA ALA A 316 13.99 -2.04 -4.90
C ALA A 316 15.40 -1.94 -5.48
N GLU A 317 15.66 -1.07 -6.45
CA GLU A 317 16.98 -0.94 -7.12
C GLU A 317 17.53 -2.31 -7.55
N LYS A 318 18.71 -2.70 -7.05
CA LYS A 318 19.38 -3.98 -7.35
C LYS A 318 18.94 -5.14 -6.44
N ALA A 319 18.01 -4.89 -5.50
CA ALA A 319 17.60 -5.86 -4.50
C ALA A 319 16.40 -6.73 -4.94
N ALA A 320 16.03 -6.70 -6.21
CA ALA A 320 14.99 -7.53 -6.80
C ALA A 320 15.43 -8.11 -8.14
N LEU A 321 14.85 -9.25 -8.50
CA LEU A 321 14.85 -9.74 -9.88
C LEU A 321 13.67 -9.09 -10.61
N TYR A 322 13.92 -8.53 -11.77
CA TYR A 322 12.90 -7.86 -12.56
C TYR A 322 12.37 -8.73 -13.69
N MET A 323 11.12 -8.51 -14.05
CA MET A 323 10.44 -9.14 -15.18
C MET A 323 9.56 -8.11 -15.90
N ASP A 324 9.42 -8.28 -17.20
CA ASP A 324 8.39 -7.57 -17.96
C ASP A 324 6.99 -8.05 -17.50
N PRO A 325 6.03 -7.15 -17.26
CA PRO A 325 4.68 -7.50 -16.81
C PRO A 325 3.86 -8.30 -17.84
N ASP A 326 4.35 -8.48 -19.05
CA ASP A 326 3.72 -9.29 -20.13
C ASP A 326 4.52 -10.57 -20.46
N ASP A 327 5.71 -10.78 -19.85
CA ASP A 327 6.58 -11.91 -20.11
C ASP A 327 6.40 -13.06 -19.09
N ILE A 328 5.54 -14.03 -19.46
CA ILE A 328 5.29 -15.23 -18.66
C ILE A 328 6.56 -16.10 -18.55
N ASP A 329 7.32 -16.25 -19.62
CA ASP A 329 8.53 -17.08 -19.65
C ASP A 329 9.67 -16.44 -18.84
N GLY A 330 9.81 -15.13 -18.90
CA GLY A 330 10.73 -14.37 -18.04
C GLY A 330 10.41 -14.55 -16.56
N CYS A 331 9.14 -14.40 -16.17
CA CYS A 331 8.71 -14.66 -14.79
C CYS A 331 9.04 -16.08 -14.35
N ARG A 332 8.72 -17.10 -15.17
CA ARG A 332 9.06 -18.50 -14.91
C ARG A 332 10.57 -18.71 -14.76
N SER A 333 11.35 -18.08 -15.62
CA SER A 333 12.81 -18.19 -15.63
C SER A 333 13.42 -17.61 -14.36
N GLN A 334 12.94 -16.45 -13.89
CA GLN A 334 13.36 -15.86 -12.61
C GLN A 334 13.01 -16.75 -11.41
N MET A 335 11.80 -17.36 -11.41
CA MET A 335 11.41 -18.32 -10.38
C MET A 335 12.35 -19.52 -10.33
N LEU A 336 12.72 -20.07 -11.48
CA LEU A 336 13.64 -21.21 -11.58
C LEU A 336 15.08 -20.81 -11.24
N ALA A 337 15.56 -19.67 -11.69
CA ALA A 337 16.88 -19.15 -11.35
C ALA A 337 17.05 -19.03 -9.84
N LEU A 338 16.09 -18.39 -9.18
CA LEU A 338 16.11 -18.23 -7.72
C LEU A 338 16.02 -19.58 -6.99
N LEU A 339 15.27 -20.55 -7.50
CA LEU A 339 15.12 -21.86 -6.88
C LEU A 339 16.40 -22.70 -6.95
N ASN A 340 17.22 -22.50 -7.98
CA ASN A 340 18.41 -23.32 -8.27
C ASN A 340 19.74 -22.64 -7.89
N ASP A 341 19.71 -21.41 -7.33
CA ASP A 341 20.91 -20.63 -7.01
C ASP A 341 20.85 -20.06 -5.59
N ASP A 342 21.43 -20.79 -4.64
CA ASP A 342 21.50 -20.37 -3.23
C ASP A 342 22.33 -19.09 -3.04
N SER A 343 23.34 -18.85 -3.90
CA SER A 343 24.15 -17.64 -3.86
C SER A 343 23.34 -16.41 -4.27
N LEU A 344 22.54 -16.55 -5.32
CA LEU A 344 21.61 -15.52 -5.74
C LEU A 344 20.59 -15.20 -4.64
N GLN A 345 20.01 -16.23 -4.00
CA GLN A 345 19.12 -16.05 -2.88
C GLN A 345 19.76 -15.26 -1.74
N ALA A 346 20.98 -15.68 -1.32
CA ALA A 346 21.71 -15.01 -0.25
C ALA A 346 22.00 -13.54 -0.59
N THR A 347 22.43 -13.27 -1.82
CA THR A 347 22.72 -11.93 -2.34
C THR A 347 21.48 -11.04 -2.28
N LEU A 348 20.34 -11.53 -2.78
CA LEU A 348 19.08 -10.75 -2.78
C LEU A 348 18.54 -10.51 -1.37
N ARG A 349 18.69 -11.47 -0.45
CA ARG A 349 18.33 -11.28 0.97
C ARG A 349 19.16 -10.16 1.61
N GLU A 350 20.47 -10.19 1.41
CA GLU A 350 21.36 -9.17 1.96
C GLU A 350 21.09 -7.79 1.36
N GLN A 351 21.06 -7.69 0.03
CA GLN A 351 20.78 -6.43 -0.67
C GLN A 351 19.42 -5.87 -0.29
N GLY A 352 18.39 -6.74 -0.20
CA GLY A 352 17.03 -6.35 0.21
C GLY A 352 17.01 -5.74 1.61
N GLN A 353 17.64 -6.40 2.58
CA GLN A 353 17.72 -5.87 3.95
C GLN A 353 18.50 -4.56 4.03
N GLN A 354 19.62 -4.45 3.30
CA GLN A 354 20.41 -3.20 3.25
C GLN A 354 19.58 -2.07 2.64
N ARG A 355 18.85 -2.34 1.55
CA ARG A 355 17.97 -1.37 0.91
C ARG A 355 16.81 -0.95 1.82
N ALA A 356 16.13 -1.89 2.46
CA ALA A 356 15.01 -1.62 3.34
C ALA A 356 15.36 -0.72 4.54
N ARG A 357 16.59 -0.80 5.07
CA ARG A 357 17.05 0.07 6.16
C ARG A 357 17.09 1.55 5.80
N GLN A 358 17.05 1.91 4.51
CA GLN A 358 17.02 3.30 4.05
C GLN A 358 15.63 3.92 4.17
N PHE A 359 14.60 3.10 4.41
CA PHE A 359 13.19 3.48 4.46
C PHE A 359 12.65 3.33 5.89
N SER A 360 12.34 4.44 6.52
CA SER A 360 11.74 4.42 7.87
C SER A 360 10.61 5.42 7.98
N TRP A 361 9.65 5.12 8.83
CA TRP A 361 8.55 6.03 9.11
C TRP A 361 9.02 7.29 9.82
N GLU A 362 10.11 7.20 10.57
CA GLU A 362 10.75 8.36 11.21
C GLU A 362 11.30 9.33 10.16
N ARG A 363 11.97 8.83 9.11
CA ARG A 363 12.43 9.66 7.99
C ARG A 363 11.27 10.26 7.21
N CYS A 364 10.23 9.49 6.90
CA CYS A 364 9.02 9.98 6.26
C CYS A 364 8.36 11.08 7.10
N ALA A 365 8.26 10.88 8.42
CA ALA A 365 7.72 11.88 9.34
C ALA A 365 8.58 13.16 9.39
N GLN A 366 9.91 13.04 9.40
CA GLN A 366 10.79 14.21 9.40
C GLN A 366 10.59 15.06 8.14
N ILE A 367 10.58 14.42 6.95
CA ILE A 367 10.29 15.11 5.68
C ILE A 367 8.91 15.78 5.72
N THR A 368 7.93 15.10 6.30
CA THR A 368 6.57 15.63 6.46
C THR A 368 6.54 16.86 7.39
N VAL A 369 7.27 16.83 8.50
CA VAL A 369 7.40 17.99 9.42
C VAL A 369 8.02 19.18 8.71
N ASP A 370 9.11 18.97 7.95
CA ASP A 370 9.77 20.02 7.18
C ASP A 370 8.84 20.58 6.09
N THR A 371 7.99 19.71 5.53
CA THR A 371 6.95 20.12 4.59
C THR A 371 5.88 20.99 5.26
N TYR A 372 5.48 20.69 6.50
CA TYR A 372 4.54 21.54 7.25
C TYR A 372 5.12 22.91 7.53
N ARG A 373 6.41 23.00 7.88
CA ARG A 373 7.10 24.28 8.11
C ARG A 373 7.11 25.15 6.84
N THR A 374 7.46 24.53 5.70
CA THR A 374 7.48 25.25 4.42
C THR A 374 6.09 25.62 3.92
N ALA A 375 5.06 24.80 4.21
CA ALA A 375 3.68 25.11 3.84
C ALA A 375 3.10 26.28 4.62
N GLY A 376 3.49 26.43 5.90
CA GLY A 376 3.02 27.48 6.80
C GLY A 376 3.90 28.73 6.85
N HIS A 377 5.05 28.72 6.18
CA HIS A 377 6.04 29.79 6.29
C HIS A 377 6.52 30.04 7.75
N PHE A 378 6.71 28.97 8.54
CA PHE A 378 7.16 28.98 9.93
C PHE A 378 8.67 28.83 10.06
#